data_a9b0250a3a37e488f947c5e06dded740
#
_entry.id   a9b0250a3a37e488f947c5e06dded740
#
_cell.length_a   1.000
_cell.length_b   1.000
_cell.length_c   1.000
_cell.angle_alpha   90.00
_cell.angle_beta   90.00
_cell.angle_gamma   90.00
#
_symmetry.space_group_name_H-M   'P 1'
#
loop_
_entity.id
_entity.type
_entity.pdbx_description
1 polymer ?
#
loop_
_entity_poly.entity_id
_entity_poly.type
_entity_poly.pdbx_seq_one_letter_code
_entity_poly.pdbx_strand_id
1 'polypeptide(L)'
;MSIFVKKYIDMKGRIFTLGQIYSVRDLNLPSRKLNQNFRDKVKIVFVDDEKFVYYDELLRSGFHITQYEDVPDLQTLGEFGIIICDIKGVGKAFNSPSEGAYLIRELKKRYPYKVFAAYTGSTYDISINSYLDGVHIIKKDIDVDDWCTEIDLLIKKSVDPRIIWDTIRNTLIKEEVPTLMIAKLEHEYVDILLNKKGDFREFPSEKTLKINSDIRSVIQSLVANVIFSVIA
;
A
#
# COMPACT_ATOMS: atom_id res chain seq x y z
N MET A 1 -16.66 27.43 1.32
CA MET A 1 -16.76 26.55 0.14
C MET A 1 -18.20 26.04 0.05
N SER A 2 -18.92 26.46 -0.98
CA SER A 2 -20.39 26.28 -1.09
C SER A 2 -20.70 24.81 -1.42
N ILE A 3 -21.47 24.17 -0.54
CA ILE A 3 -21.98 22.81 -0.76
C ILE A 3 -23.08 22.90 -1.81
N PHE A 4 -22.81 22.54 -3.04
CA PHE A 4 -23.84 22.40 -4.07
C PHE A 4 -24.65 21.12 -3.82
N VAL A 5 -25.75 21.24 -3.08
CA VAL A 5 -26.78 20.21 -2.99
C VAL A 5 -27.67 20.34 -4.23
N LYS A 6 -27.51 19.48 -5.24
CA LYS A 6 -28.47 19.42 -6.35
C LYS A 6 -29.76 18.73 -5.88
N LYS A 7 -30.86 19.50 -5.82
CA LYS A 7 -32.20 18.98 -5.60
C LYS A 7 -32.78 18.53 -6.93
N TYR A 8 -33.25 17.28 -6.98
CA TYR A 8 -33.99 16.76 -8.12
C TYR A 8 -35.42 16.44 -7.66
N ILE A 9 -36.40 16.75 -8.52
CA ILE A 9 -37.81 16.41 -8.30
C ILE A 9 -38.18 15.29 -9.27
N ASP A 10 -38.66 14.15 -8.76
CA ASP A 10 -39.15 13.07 -9.61
C ASP A 10 -40.55 13.41 -10.17
N MET A 11 -40.99 12.57 -11.14
CA MET A 11 -42.33 12.75 -11.76
C MET A 11 -43.52 12.59 -10.79
N LYS A 12 -43.27 12.21 -9.51
CA LYS A 12 -44.26 12.14 -8.44
C LYS A 12 -44.10 13.27 -7.42
N GLY A 13 -43.30 14.31 -7.74
CA GLY A 13 -43.12 15.47 -6.86
C GLY A 13 -42.23 15.23 -5.62
N ARG A 14 -41.49 14.08 -5.56
CA ARG A 14 -40.62 13.81 -4.44
C ARG A 14 -39.27 14.46 -4.64
N ILE A 15 -38.80 15.16 -3.62
CA ILE A 15 -37.48 15.82 -3.65
C ILE A 15 -36.43 14.83 -3.25
N PHE A 16 -35.49 14.54 -4.16
CA PHE A 16 -34.29 13.79 -3.86
C PHE A 16 -33.11 14.76 -3.69
N THR A 17 -32.48 14.72 -2.55
CA THR A 17 -31.15 15.30 -2.36
C THR A 17 -30.13 14.25 -2.77
N LEU A 18 -29.51 14.41 -3.92
CA LEU A 18 -28.29 13.69 -4.21
C LEU A 18 -27.20 14.27 -3.31
N GLY A 19 -26.78 13.50 -2.31
CA GLY A 19 -25.58 13.81 -1.55
C GLY A 19 -24.38 13.96 -2.49
N GLN A 20 -23.39 14.73 -2.06
CA GLN A 20 -22.16 14.87 -2.82
C GLN A 20 -21.52 13.49 -2.98
N ILE A 21 -21.23 13.08 -4.23
CA ILE A 21 -20.49 11.85 -4.53
C ILE A 21 -19.04 12.25 -4.61
N TYR A 22 -18.21 11.65 -3.77
CA TYR A 22 -16.76 11.84 -3.75
C TYR A 22 -16.04 10.80 -4.59
N SER A 23 -14.90 11.20 -5.17
CA SER A 23 -13.92 10.34 -5.80
C SER A 23 -12.53 10.69 -5.28
N VAL A 24 -11.53 9.86 -5.50
CA VAL A 24 -10.13 10.16 -5.09
C VAL A 24 -9.58 11.44 -5.72
N ARG A 25 -10.19 11.92 -6.82
CA ARG A 25 -9.84 13.21 -7.44
C ARG A 25 -10.22 14.40 -6.58
N ASP A 26 -11.17 14.23 -5.66
CA ASP A 26 -11.61 15.28 -4.73
C ASP A 26 -10.64 15.41 -3.54
N LEU A 27 -9.70 14.46 -3.36
CA LEU A 27 -8.63 14.54 -2.39
C LEU A 27 -7.60 15.58 -2.86
N ASN A 28 -7.87 16.86 -2.61
CA ASN A 28 -6.92 17.96 -2.74
C ASN A 28 -5.86 17.85 -1.64
N LEU A 29 -5.07 16.78 -1.67
CA LEU A 29 -3.91 16.67 -0.81
C LEU A 29 -2.85 17.58 -1.43
N PRO A 30 -2.43 18.67 -0.72
CA PRO A 30 -1.21 19.36 -1.13
C PRO A 30 -0.16 18.26 -1.26
N SER A 31 0.73 18.38 -2.27
CA SER A 31 1.91 17.53 -2.35
C SER A 31 2.60 17.68 -1.00
N ARG A 32 2.23 16.83 -0.05
CA ARG A 32 2.86 16.82 1.26
C ARG A 32 4.32 16.58 0.94
N LYS A 33 5.14 17.62 1.09
CA LYS A 33 6.56 17.41 1.21
C LYS A 33 6.65 16.29 2.24
N LEU A 34 7.22 15.17 1.85
CA LEU A 34 7.53 14.10 2.77
C LEU A 34 8.34 14.77 3.87
N ASN A 35 7.66 15.10 4.95
CA ASN A 35 8.34 15.62 6.11
C ASN A 35 9.11 14.43 6.68
N GLN A 36 10.31 14.68 7.20
CA GLN A 36 11.12 13.68 7.91
C GLN A 36 10.31 12.86 8.92
N ASN A 37 9.15 13.36 9.36
CA ASN A 37 8.21 12.74 10.26
C ASN A 37 7.57 11.41 9.78
N PHE A 38 7.75 11.00 8.52
CA PHE A 38 7.24 9.69 8.04
C PHE A 38 8.31 8.60 8.08
N ARG A 39 9.60 8.97 8.12
CA ARG A 39 10.70 8.00 8.13
C ARG A 39 10.70 7.13 9.40
N ASP A 40 10.36 7.72 10.55
CA ASP A 40 10.30 7.04 11.85
C ASP A 40 8.98 6.30 12.11
N LYS A 41 7.95 6.62 11.33
CA LYS A 41 6.60 6.06 11.50
C LYS A 41 6.32 4.84 10.64
N VAL A 42 6.91 4.78 9.44
CA VAL A 42 6.70 3.66 8.53
C VAL A 42 7.73 2.58 8.82
N LYS A 43 7.26 1.43 9.32
CA LYS A 43 8.12 0.27 9.54
C LYS A 43 8.56 -0.34 8.22
N ILE A 44 9.85 -0.43 8.03
CA ILE A 44 10.49 -0.96 6.83
C ILE A 44 11.30 -2.19 7.20
N VAL A 45 11.22 -3.24 6.41
CA VAL A 45 12.04 -4.42 6.59
C VAL A 45 12.92 -4.67 5.37
N PHE A 46 14.18 -4.96 5.63
CA PHE A 46 15.11 -5.54 4.68
C PHE A 46 15.17 -7.05 4.91
N VAL A 47 15.06 -7.85 3.86
CA VAL A 47 15.29 -9.30 3.90
C VAL A 47 16.46 -9.58 2.99
N ASP A 48 17.62 -9.90 3.59
CA ASP A 48 18.89 -10.14 2.90
C ASP A 48 19.74 -11.05 3.78
N ASP A 49 20.27 -12.14 3.24
CA ASP A 49 21.15 -13.08 3.93
C ASP A 49 22.55 -12.51 4.20
N GLU A 50 22.86 -11.36 3.62
CA GLU A 50 24.04 -10.56 3.95
C GLU A 50 23.66 -9.31 4.74
N LYS A 51 24.56 -8.82 5.60
CA LYS A 51 24.34 -7.56 6.32
C LYS A 51 24.27 -6.40 5.32
N PHE A 52 23.14 -5.66 5.36
CA PHE A 52 22.96 -4.48 4.52
C PHE A 52 23.96 -3.38 4.90
N VAL A 53 24.77 -2.96 3.94
CA VAL A 53 25.96 -2.11 4.16
C VAL A 53 25.60 -0.77 4.79
N TYR A 54 24.47 -0.13 4.38
CA TYR A 54 24.05 1.20 4.85
C TYR A 54 23.03 1.16 6.00
N TYR A 55 22.93 0.03 6.71
CA TYR A 55 21.92 -0.13 7.78
C TYR A 55 22.01 0.98 8.83
N ASP A 56 23.22 1.23 9.36
CA ASP A 56 23.45 2.22 10.42
C ASP A 56 23.27 3.67 9.92
N GLU A 57 23.62 3.95 8.67
CA GLU A 57 23.44 5.24 8.01
C GLU A 57 21.96 5.56 7.82
N LEU A 58 21.16 4.60 7.39
CA LEU A 58 19.72 4.77 7.22
C LEU A 58 19.01 4.96 8.56
N LEU A 59 19.43 4.25 9.62
CA LEU A 59 18.91 4.50 10.97
C LEU A 59 19.23 5.94 11.43
N ARG A 60 20.47 6.43 11.20
CA ARG A 60 20.86 7.81 11.52
C ARG A 60 20.10 8.84 10.68
N SER A 61 19.69 8.49 9.47
CA SER A 61 18.83 9.31 8.61
C SER A 61 17.36 9.32 9.03
N GLY A 62 17.02 8.63 10.13
CA GLY A 62 15.71 8.64 10.76
C GLY A 62 14.72 7.59 10.22
N PHE A 63 15.17 6.63 9.41
CA PHE A 63 14.31 5.55 8.94
C PHE A 63 14.07 4.49 10.02
N HIS A 64 12.84 4.00 10.13
CA HIS A 64 12.49 2.90 11.01
C HIS A 64 12.67 1.57 10.28
N ILE A 65 13.89 1.07 10.26
CA ILE A 65 14.27 -0.13 9.54
C ILE A 65 14.57 -1.30 10.48
N THR A 66 14.28 -2.50 10.01
CA THR A 66 14.65 -3.78 10.61
C THR A 66 15.25 -4.66 9.51
N GLN A 67 16.18 -5.52 9.84
CA GLN A 67 16.73 -6.50 8.91
C GLN A 67 16.50 -7.91 9.40
N TYR A 68 16.13 -8.81 8.49
CA TYR A 68 16.13 -10.26 8.67
C TYR A 68 17.06 -10.91 7.64
N GLU A 69 17.83 -11.91 8.05
CA GLU A 69 18.65 -12.72 7.13
C GLU A 69 17.78 -13.58 6.21
N ASP A 70 16.67 -14.10 6.73
CA ASP A 70 15.62 -14.80 6.00
C ASP A 70 14.36 -14.86 6.89
N VAL A 71 13.25 -15.33 6.35
CA VAL A 71 11.99 -15.42 7.07
C VAL A 71 11.41 -16.83 7.03
N PRO A 72 10.99 -17.38 8.17
CA PRO A 72 10.44 -18.74 8.24
C PRO A 72 9.03 -18.82 7.64
N ASP A 73 8.29 -17.73 7.69
CA ASP A 73 6.91 -17.64 7.20
C ASP A 73 6.55 -16.20 6.78
N LEU A 74 5.43 -16.06 6.06
CA LEU A 74 4.95 -14.77 5.57
C LEU A 74 4.39 -13.87 6.69
N GLN A 75 4.00 -14.43 7.84
CA GLN A 75 3.36 -13.66 8.93
C GLN A 75 4.38 -12.77 9.63
N THR A 76 5.62 -13.24 9.71
CA THR A 76 6.76 -12.49 10.28
C THR A 76 6.85 -11.07 9.70
N LEU A 77 6.50 -10.90 8.42
CA LEU A 77 6.54 -9.59 7.74
C LEU A 77 5.21 -8.82 7.80
N GLY A 78 4.24 -9.32 8.57
CA GLY A 78 2.90 -8.74 8.65
C GLY A 78 2.84 -7.33 9.24
N GLU A 79 3.77 -6.93 10.08
CA GLU A 79 3.77 -5.61 10.72
C GLU A 79 4.44 -4.50 9.90
N PHE A 80 5.20 -4.82 8.87
CA PHE A 80 5.94 -3.84 8.07
C PHE A 80 5.07 -3.29 6.94
N GLY A 81 5.13 -1.98 6.73
CA GLY A 81 4.43 -1.29 5.63
C GLY A 81 5.19 -1.41 4.30
N ILE A 82 6.52 -1.48 4.39
CA ILE A 82 7.42 -1.59 3.24
C ILE A 82 8.32 -2.80 3.44
N ILE A 83 8.42 -3.63 2.39
CA ILE A 83 9.27 -4.82 2.38
C ILE A 83 10.26 -4.68 1.22
N ILE A 84 11.55 -4.63 1.55
CA ILE A 84 12.67 -4.55 0.61
C ILE A 84 13.40 -5.88 0.70
N CYS A 85 13.43 -6.64 -0.37
CA CYS A 85 13.89 -8.02 -0.36
C CYS A 85 15.00 -8.25 -1.40
N ASP A 86 16.10 -8.89 -0.99
CA ASP A 86 17.04 -9.41 -1.97
C ASP A 86 16.38 -10.49 -2.84
N ILE A 87 16.80 -10.57 -4.07
CA ILE A 87 16.30 -11.58 -5.01
C ILE A 87 16.95 -12.93 -4.75
N LYS A 88 18.20 -12.94 -4.26
CA LYS A 88 18.98 -14.16 -4.02
C LYS A 88 19.22 -14.40 -2.53
N GLY A 89 19.44 -15.65 -2.18
CA GLY A 89 19.87 -16.04 -0.83
C GLY A 89 18.77 -16.05 0.23
N VAL A 90 17.56 -15.57 -0.07
CA VAL A 90 16.44 -15.46 0.88
C VAL A 90 15.20 -16.24 0.40
N GLY A 91 14.25 -16.50 1.30
CA GLY A 91 13.06 -17.30 0.99
C GLY A 91 13.35 -18.81 0.92
N LYS A 92 14.42 -19.27 1.53
CA LYS A 92 14.87 -20.68 1.54
C LYS A 92 13.80 -21.62 2.11
N ALA A 93 13.04 -21.16 3.11
CA ALA A 93 11.96 -21.93 3.73
C ALA A 93 10.85 -22.34 2.74
N PHE A 94 10.72 -21.65 1.63
CA PHE A 94 9.68 -21.90 0.61
C PHE A 94 10.13 -22.88 -0.50
N ASN A 95 11.38 -23.33 -0.48
CA ASN A 95 11.94 -24.29 -1.43
C ASN A 95 11.68 -23.94 -2.92
N SER A 96 11.68 -22.65 -3.26
CA SER A 96 11.48 -22.17 -4.63
C SER A 96 12.82 -21.82 -5.29
N PRO A 97 13.05 -22.23 -6.55
CA PRO A 97 14.25 -21.83 -7.28
C PRO A 97 14.30 -20.33 -7.58
N SER A 98 13.17 -19.61 -7.41
CA SER A 98 13.10 -18.17 -7.59
C SER A 98 13.32 -17.39 -6.29
N GLU A 99 13.65 -18.07 -5.19
CA GLU A 99 14.10 -17.49 -3.92
C GLU A 99 13.31 -16.22 -3.49
N GLY A 100 13.98 -15.08 -3.30
CA GLY A 100 13.38 -13.83 -2.86
C GLY A 100 12.32 -13.30 -3.82
N ALA A 101 12.43 -13.52 -5.12
CA ALA A 101 11.37 -13.15 -6.06
C ALA A 101 10.07 -13.94 -5.79
N TYR A 102 10.18 -15.24 -5.47
CA TYR A 102 9.04 -16.05 -5.04
C TYR A 102 8.43 -15.52 -3.73
N LEU A 103 9.29 -15.23 -2.74
CA LEU A 103 8.87 -14.66 -1.45
C LEU A 103 8.07 -13.37 -1.67
N ILE A 104 8.55 -12.43 -2.47
CA ILE A 104 7.85 -11.19 -2.81
C ILE A 104 6.48 -11.49 -3.44
N ARG A 105 6.40 -12.42 -4.39
CA ARG A 105 5.13 -12.79 -5.03
C ARG A 105 4.11 -13.31 -4.02
N GLU A 106 4.51 -14.20 -3.13
CA GLU A 106 3.59 -14.76 -2.13
C GLU A 106 3.17 -13.71 -1.08
N LEU A 107 4.10 -12.83 -0.70
CA LEU A 107 3.79 -11.69 0.16
C LEU A 107 2.81 -10.72 -0.50
N LYS A 108 2.95 -10.43 -1.80
CA LYS A 108 2.00 -9.59 -2.55
C LYS A 108 0.60 -10.19 -2.60
N LYS A 109 0.48 -11.51 -2.75
CA LYS A 109 -0.83 -12.18 -2.69
C LYS A 109 -1.47 -12.04 -1.31
N ARG A 110 -0.68 -12.23 -0.25
CA ARG A 110 -1.16 -12.16 1.13
C ARG A 110 -1.43 -10.74 1.60
N TYR A 111 -0.60 -9.78 1.18
CA TYR A 111 -0.62 -8.38 1.62
C TYR A 111 -0.60 -7.43 0.42
N PRO A 112 -1.64 -7.42 -0.43
CA PRO A 112 -1.66 -6.66 -1.69
C PRO A 112 -1.53 -5.13 -1.51
N TYR A 113 -1.67 -4.66 -0.28
CA TYR A 113 -1.65 -3.25 0.10
C TYR A 113 -0.28 -2.75 0.58
N LYS A 114 0.68 -3.65 0.81
CA LYS A 114 2.04 -3.26 1.20
C LYS A 114 2.85 -2.82 0.00
N VAL A 115 3.87 -2.01 0.27
CA VAL A 115 4.82 -1.59 -0.75
C VAL A 115 5.98 -2.57 -0.78
N PHE A 116 6.29 -3.07 -1.96
CA PHE A 116 7.36 -4.02 -2.18
C PHE A 116 8.44 -3.41 -3.06
N ALA A 117 9.69 -3.64 -2.67
CA ALA A 117 10.83 -3.42 -3.52
C ALA A 117 11.72 -4.68 -3.52
N ALA A 118 12.31 -4.97 -4.66
CA ALA A 118 13.39 -5.94 -4.77
C ALA A 118 14.70 -5.19 -5.01
N TYR A 119 15.77 -5.59 -4.37
CA TYR A 119 17.07 -5.04 -4.68
C TYR A 119 18.05 -6.14 -5.11
N THR A 120 18.87 -5.82 -6.06
CA THR A 120 19.72 -6.83 -6.72
C THR A 120 21.00 -6.22 -7.26
N GLY A 121 22.02 -7.04 -7.35
CA GLY A 121 23.22 -6.73 -8.14
C GLY A 121 22.90 -6.59 -9.64
N SER A 122 23.90 -6.34 -10.45
CA SER A 122 23.79 -5.96 -11.86
C SER A 122 23.13 -6.97 -12.80
N THR A 123 22.97 -8.22 -12.41
CA THR A 123 22.40 -9.28 -13.26
C THR A 123 21.46 -10.18 -12.48
N TYR A 124 20.18 -10.19 -12.85
CA TYR A 124 19.23 -11.19 -12.42
C TYR A 124 18.57 -11.85 -13.64
N ASP A 125 18.08 -13.08 -13.44
CA ASP A 125 17.45 -13.86 -14.50
C ASP A 125 16.11 -13.22 -14.92
N ILE A 126 15.96 -12.95 -16.22
CA ILE A 126 14.71 -12.39 -16.79
C ILE A 126 13.49 -13.29 -16.51
N SER A 127 13.70 -14.58 -16.28
CA SER A 127 12.62 -15.54 -15.94
C SER A 127 11.85 -15.16 -14.68
N ILE A 128 12.47 -14.42 -13.73
CA ILE A 128 11.82 -13.99 -12.50
C ILE A 128 10.98 -12.72 -12.65
N ASN A 129 11.00 -12.05 -13.80
CA ASN A 129 10.23 -10.81 -14.02
C ASN A 129 8.72 -10.99 -13.75
N SER A 130 8.17 -12.18 -14.04
CA SER A 130 6.76 -12.47 -13.77
C SER A 130 6.42 -12.47 -12.27
N TYR A 131 7.40 -12.70 -11.42
CA TYR A 131 7.25 -12.63 -9.95
C TYR A 131 7.31 -11.19 -9.43
N LEU A 132 8.03 -10.32 -10.16
CA LEU A 132 8.32 -8.93 -9.80
C LEU A 132 7.42 -7.91 -10.50
N ASP A 133 6.34 -8.36 -11.17
CA ASP A 133 5.40 -7.45 -11.83
C ASP A 133 4.87 -6.38 -10.85
N GLY A 134 5.08 -5.09 -11.20
CA GLY A 134 4.71 -3.95 -10.36
C GLY A 134 5.53 -3.78 -9.07
N VAL A 135 6.63 -4.52 -8.91
CA VAL A 135 7.60 -4.35 -7.81
C VAL A 135 8.63 -3.30 -8.21
N HIS A 136 8.99 -2.43 -7.27
CA HIS A 136 10.04 -1.45 -7.48
C HIS A 136 11.42 -2.13 -7.39
N ILE A 137 12.25 -1.96 -8.41
CA ILE A 137 13.58 -2.57 -8.45
C ILE A 137 14.64 -1.52 -8.10
N ILE A 138 15.43 -1.81 -7.08
CA ILE A 138 16.55 -0.96 -6.63
C ILE A 138 17.85 -1.68 -6.94
N LYS A 139 18.86 -0.98 -7.42
CA LYS A 139 20.21 -1.54 -7.61
C LYS A 139 20.98 -1.58 -6.29
N LYS A 140 21.74 -2.65 -6.05
CA LYS A 140 22.55 -2.76 -4.82
C LYS A 140 23.74 -1.78 -4.77
N ASP A 141 24.23 -1.34 -5.91
CA ASP A 141 25.46 -0.54 -6.09
C ASP A 141 25.26 0.99 -6.07
N ILE A 142 24.13 1.45 -5.51
CA ILE A 142 23.86 2.87 -5.30
C ILE A 142 24.40 3.34 -3.95
N ASP A 143 24.65 4.64 -3.83
CA ASP A 143 25.13 5.25 -2.58
C ASP A 143 24.02 5.46 -1.55
N VAL A 144 24.39 5.91 -0.35
CA VAL A 144 23.46 6.10 0.77
C VAL A 144 22.41 7.19 0.51
N ASP A 145 22.77 8.25 -0.23
CA ASP A 145 21.83 9.35 -0.54
C ASP A 145 20.79 8.89 -1.55
N ASP A 146 21.18 8.09 -2.52
CA ASP A 146 20.28 7.42 -3.45
C ASP A 146 19.36 6.44 -2.72
N TRP A 147 19.90 5.65 -1.77
CA TRP A 147 19.09 4.79 -0.92
C TRP A 147 18.06 5.58 -0.12
N CYS A 148 18.43 6.71 0.49
CA CYS A 148 17.48 7.58 1.18
C CYS A 148 16.37 8.06 0.25
N THR A 149 16.70 8.42 -0.99
CA THR A 149 15.74 8.87 -2.00
C THR A 149 14.78 7.76 -2.40
N GLU A 150 15.29 6.55 -2.64
CA GLU A 150 14.48 5.39 -3.00
C GLU A 150 13.51 5.00 -1.87
N ILE A 151 13.98 4.99 -0.63
CA ILE A 151 13.13 4.67 0.53
C ILE A 151 12.08 5.76 0.74
N ASP A 152 12.41 7.04 0.60
CA ASP A 152 11.43 8.14 0.67
C ASP A 152 10.35 8.01 -0.41
N LEU A 153 10.71 7.56 -1.61
CA LEU A 153 9.76 7.26 -2.67
C LEU A 153 8.81 6.10 -2.28
N LEU A 154 9.35 5.04 -1.67
CA LEU A 154 8.54 3.91 -1.18
C LEU A 154 7.62 4.34 -0.03
N ILE A 155 8.11 5.15 0.90
CA ILE A 155 7.30 5.74 1.99
C ILE A 155 6.15 6.54 1.37
N LYS A 156 6.43 7.43 0.41
CA LYS A 156 5.38 8.19 -0.28
C LYS A 156 4.32 7.30 -0.88
N LYS A 157 4.72 6.21 -1.53
CA LYS A 157 3.77 5.23 -2.09
C LYS A 157 2.92 4.57 -1.00
N SER A 158 3.49 4.30 0.17
CA SER A 158 2.80 3.63 1.28
C SER A 158 1.82 4.52 2.05
N VAL A 159 1.99 5.85 2.00
CA VAL A 159 1.17 6.80 2.77
C VAL A 159 0.25 7.69 1.92
N ASP A 160 0.36 7.70 0.60
CA ASP A 160 -0.53 8.49 -0.28
C ASP A 160 -1.89 7.78 -0.43
N PRO A 161 -2.97 8.34 0.11
CA PRO A 161 -4.29 7.70 0.06
C PRO A 161 -4.80 7.45 -1.36
N ARG A 162 -4.34 8.22 -2.36
CA ARG A 162 -4.72 8.03 -3.77
C ARG A 162 -4.07 6.78 -4.32
N ILE A 163 -2.78 6.58 -4.04
CA ILE A 163 -2.03 5.38 -4.48
C ILE A 163 -2.60 4.14 -3.77
N ILE A 164 -2.91 4.26 -2.49
CA ILE A 164 -3.54 3.18 -1.72
C ILE A 164 -4.88 2.82 -2.36
N TRP A 165 -5.73 3.81 -2.66
CA TRP A 165 -7.02 3.56 -3.30
C TRP A 165 -6.86 2.91 -4.69
N ASP A 166 -5.92 3.38 -5.51
CA ASP A 166 -5.67 2.78 -6.83
C ASP A 166 -5.28 1.30 -6.71
N THR A 167 -4.49 0.93 -5.69
CA THR A 167 -4.14 -0.46 -5.39
C THR A 167 -5.37 -1.28 -5.01
N ILE A 168 -6.22 -0.73 -4.10
CA ILE A 168 -7.50 -1.34 -3.72
C ILE A 168 -8.37 -1.56 -4.94
N ARG A 169 -8.59 -0.52 -5.73
CA ARG A 169 -9.44 -0.54 -6.90
C ARG A 169 -9.00 -1.59 -7.92
N ASN A 170 -7.69 -1.67 -8.19
CA ASN A 170 -7.16 -2.66 -9.12
C ASN A 170 -7.36 -4.09 -8.61
N THR A 171 -7.23 -4.32 -7.30
CA THR A 171 -7.52 -5.62 -6.69
C THR A 171 -9.01 -5.95 -6.82
N LEU A 172 -9.90 -5.01 -6.51
CA LEU A 172 -11.36 -5.22 -6.64
C LEU A 172 -11.78 -5.52 -8.08
N ILE A 173 -11.14 -4.89 -9.06
CA ILE A 173 -11.40 -5.18 -10.49
C ILE A 173 -10.94 -6.60 -10.84
N LYS A 174 -9.77 -7.04 -10.38
CA LYS A 174 -9.27 -8.40 -10.60
C LYS A 174 -10.19 -9.47 -9.97
N GLU A 175 -10.79 -9.16 -8.83
CA GLU A 175 -11.77 -10.00 -8.14
C GLU A 175 -13.20 -9.86 -8.70
N GLU A 176 -13.35 -9.24 -9.87
CA GLU A 176 -14.62 -9.07 -10.59
C GLU A 176 -15.72 -8.35 -9.77
N VAL A 177 -15.34 -7.48 -8.83
CA VAL A 177 -16.31 -6.70 -8.05
C VAL A 177 -17.05 -5.74 -8.98
N PRO A 178 -18.39 -5.67 -8.93
CA PRO A 178 -19.16 -4.78 -9.80
C PRO A 178 -18.74 -3.33 -9.69
N THR A 179 -18.58 -2.65 -10.83
CA THR A 179 -18.13 -1.24 -10.91
C THR A 179 -18.92 -0.29 -10.01
N LEU A 180 -20.25 -0.50 -9.90
CA LEU A 180 -21.09 0.31 -9.00
C LEU A 180 -20.70 0.13 -7.53
N MET A 181 -20.29 -1.08 -7.14
CA MET A 181 -19.83 -1.34 -5.78
C MET A 181 -18.47 -0.67 -5.52
N ILE A 182 -17.55 -0.76 -6.49
CA ILE A 182 -16.26 -0.07 -6.41
C ILE A 182 -16.47 1.44 -6.25
N ALA A 183 -17.38 2.04 -7.03
CA ALA A 183 -17.70 3.47 -6.92
C ALA A 183 -18.29 3.86 -5.56
N LYS A 184 -19.11 3.00 -4.96
CA LYS A 184 -19.64 3.22 -3.59
C LYS A 184 -18.56 3.15 -2.54
N LEU A 185 -17.64 2.19 -2.65
CA LEU A 185 -16.49 2.06 -1.77
C LEU A 185 -15.54 3.26 -1.89
N GLU A 186 -15.31 3.74 -3.12
CA GLU A 186 -14.51 4.94 -3.35
C GLU A 186 -15.11 6.17 -2.67
N HIS A 187 -16.41 6.38 -2.88
CA HIS A 187 -17.11 7.47 -2.23
C HIS A 187 -17.00 7.40 -0.69
N GLU A 188 -17.25 6.23 -0.10
CA GLU A 188 -17.16 6.01 1.35
C GLU A 188 -15.74 6.23 1.87
N TYR A 189 -14.72 5.73 1.15
CA TYR A 189 -13.31 5.93 1.45
C TYR A 189 -12.93 7.41 1.48
N VAL A 190 -13.30 8.15 0.45
CA VAL A 190 -12.99 9.59 0.35
C VAL A 190 -13.80 10.42 1.35
N ASP A 191 -15.06 10.07 1.61
CA ASP A 191 -15.88 10.73 2.64
C ASP A 191 -15.24 10.60 4.03
N ILE A 192 -14.73 9.41 4.36
CA ILE A 192 -14.02 9.19 5.63
C ILE A 192 -12.78 10.08 5.73
N LEU A 193 -11.99 10.18 4.67
CA LEU A 193 -10.78 11.02 4.67
C LEU A 193 -11.09 12.51 4.79
N LEU A 194 -12.14 12.99 4.12
CA LEU A 194 -12.49 14.42 4.09
C LEU A 194 -13.29 14.86 5.30
N ASN A 195 -14.26 14.04 5.75
CA ASN A 195 -15.29 14.46 6.67
C ASN A 195 -15.27 13.75 8.03
N LYS A 196 -14.63 12.57 8.13
CA LYS A 196 -14.59 11.76 9.35
C LYS A 196 -13.20 11.64 9.97
N LYS A 197 -12.28 12.55 9.63
CA LYS A 197 -10.90 12.59 10.14
C LYS A 197 -10.16 11.25 10.00
N GLY A 198 -10.48 10.46 8.97
CA GLY A 198 -9.85 9.17 8.74
C GLY A 198 -10.30 8.05 9.69
N ASP A 199 -11.46 8.17 10.30
CA ASP A 199 -12.02 7.09 11.12
C ASP A 199 -12.62 5.97 10.26
N PHE A 200 -11.82 4.94 10.03
CA PHE A 200 -12.17 3.78 9.20
C PHE A 200 -12.77 2.59 9.98
N ARG A 201 -13.11 2.73 11.27
CA ARG A 201 -13.59 1.62 12.11
C ARG A 201 -14.83 0.92 11.54
N GLU A 202 -15.69 1.64 10.86
CA GLU A 202 -16.90 1.14 10.22
C GLU A 202 -16.78 0.95 8.71
N PHE A 203 -15.57 1.00 8.17
CA PHE A 203 -15.36 0.82 6.73
C PHE A 203 -15.00 -0.63 6.39
N PRO A 204 -15.56 -1.22 5.33
CA PRO A 204 -16.73 -0.71 4.59
C PRO A 204 -18.02 -0.86 5.41
N SER A 205 -18.96 0.10 5.24
CA SER A 205 -20.22 0.06 5.98
C SER A 205 -21.07 -1.19 5.64
N GLU A 206 -21.98 -1.56 6.56
CA GLU A 206 -22.85 -2.73 6.36
C GLU A 206 -23.66 -2.66 5.05
N LYS A 207 -23.97 -1.44 4.56
CA LYS A 207 -24.68 -1.23 3.29
C LYS A 207 -23.86 -1.62 2.06
N THR A 208 -22.54 -1.61 2.19
CA THR A 208 -21.57 -2.03 1.16
C THR A 208 -21.14 -3.49 1.33
N LEU A 209 -21.54 -4.14 2.42
CA LEU A 209 -21.03 -5.44 2.88
C LEU A 209 -21.58 -6.69 2.19
N LYS A 210 -22.30 -6.58 1.10
CA LYS A 210 -22.65 -7.78 0.26
C LYS A 210 -21.44 -8.31 -0.53
N ILE A 211 -20.24 -8.08 -0.02
CA ILE A 211 -18.97 -8.46 -0.61
C ILE A 211 -18.52 -9.77 0.07
N ASN A 212 -17.95 -10.67 -0.71
CA ASN A 212 -17.31 -11.91 -0.25
C ASN A 212 -16.34 -11.65 0.91
N SER A 213 -16.20 -12.61 1.85
CA SER A 213 -15.31 -12.52 3.02
C SER A 213 -13.86 -12.18 2.66
N ASP A 214 -13.37 -12.72 1.53
CA ASP A 214 -11.99 -12.52 1.09
C ASP A 214 -11.74 -11.08 0.65
N ILE A 215 -12.67 -10.50 -0.09
CA ILE A 215 -12.65 -9.10 -0.50
C ILE A 215 -12.74 -8.19 0.73
N ARG A 216 -13.54 -8.56 1.73
CA ARG A 216 -13.61 -7.83 3.00
C ARG A 216 -12.27 -7.80 3.72
N SER A 217 -11.58 -8.93 3.81
CA SER A 217 -10.28 -9.02 4.46
C SER A 217 -9.23 -8.15 3.74
N VAL A 218 -9.25 -8.11 2.41
CA VAL A 218 -8.43 -7.21 1.59
C VAL A 218 -8.74 -5.76 1.92
N ILE A 219 -10.00 -5.36 1.93
CA ILE A 219 -10.42 -3.97 2.24
C ILE A 219 -10.01 -3.59 3.67
N GLN A 220 -10.24 -4.45 4.66
CA GLN A 220 -9.88 -4.19 6.07
C GLN A 220 -8.37 -4.05 6.27
N SER A 221 -7.58 -4.86 5.58
CA SER A 221 -6.13 -4.79 5.64
C SER A 221 -5.57 -3.51 4.97
N LEU A 222 -6.26 -3.01 3.95
CA LEU A 222 -5.96 -1.73 3.30
C LEU A 222 -6.25 -0.54 4.21
N VAL A 223 -7.36 -0.61 4.95
CA VAL A 223 -7.76 0.39 5.93
C VAL A 223 -6.73 0.54 7.04
N ALA A 224 -6.16 -0.57 7.52
CA ALA A 224 -5.12 -0.53 8.53
C ALA A 224 -3.92 0.34 8.10
N ASN A 225 -3.54 0.34 6.83
CA ASN A 225 -2.48 1.19 6.29
C ASN A 225 -2.87 2.67 6.17
N VAL A 226 -4.13 2.95 5.81
CA VAL A 226 -4.61 4.34 5.72
C VAL A 226 -4.65 5.02 7.08
N ILE A 227 -4.96 4.28 8.15
CA ILE A 227 -4.95 4.81 9.52
C ILE A 227 -3.56 5.35 9.86
N PHE A 228 -2.49 4.66 9.49
CA PHE A 228 -1.12 5.16 9.68
C PHE A 228 -0.84 6.46 8.93
N SER A 229 -1.41 6.64 7.72
CA SER A 229 -1.18 7.84 6.91
C SER A 229 -1.95 9.08 7.36
N VAL A 230 -3.04 8.90 8.12
CA VAL A 230 -3.92 9.99 8.56
C VAL A 230 -3.60 10.44 9.99
N ILE A 231 -3.14 9.53 10.84
CA ILE A 231 -2.76 9.82 12.24
C ILE A 231 -1.33 10.40 12.33
N ALA A 232 -0.53 10.23 11.30
CA ALA A 232 0.80 10.81 11.14
C ALA A 232 0.72 12.22 10.60
#